data_a8ffa5d398ba903459054bcc0382b756
#
_entry.id   a8ffa5d398ba903459054bcc0382b756
#
_cell.length_a   1.000
_cell.length_b   1.000
_cell.length_c   1.000
_cell.angle_alpha   90.00
_cell.angle_beta   90.00
_cell.angle_gamma   90.00
#
_symmetry.space_group_name_H-M   'P 1'
#
loop_
_entity.id
_entity.type
_entity.pdbx_description
1 polymer ?
#
loop_
_entity_poly.entity_id
_entity_poly.type
_entity_poly.pdbx_seq_one_letter_code
_entity_poly.pdbx_strand_id
1 'polypeptide(L)'
;MEISGHTRLLCLIGSPVAHSGSPAMYNYSFEKLGLDYRYLAFDIKEEDTKKAIEALKMMNFRGCNITMPGKTVAASCCDELSKAAQLTGAINTIVNEDGKLVGHITDGTGWIRNCLEHGFDIHGKKLVIAGTGGAGTAIQIAAALGGAKKIAIFARKSSPRFANGEETVRKIREHVPECQAEIFDLEDAESLRRELTNADLFCNATKVGMKPMDDQSVIPDVSMMRPELVFSDIVYNPRETKLLKEAKEAGCKVIPGIGMLLWQGAEAFRLYTGQEMPVREVQEQYFSE
;
A
#
# COMPACT_ATOMS: atom_id res chain seq x y z
N MET A 1 -28.79 9.93 -5.03
CA MET A 1 -29.42 8.72 -4.41
C MET A 1 -29.97 9.11 -3.05
N GLU A 2 -31.21 8.71 -2.72
CA GLU A 2 -31.86 9.01 -1.45
C GLU A 2 -31.32 8.06 -0.34
N ILE A 3 -31.06 8.60 0.86
CA ILE A 3 -30.60 7.82 2.00
C ILE A 3 -31.82 7.24 2.72
N SER A 4 -31.83 5.94 2.99
CA SER A 4 -32.90 5.23 3.69
C SER A 4 -32.36 4.30 4.78
N GLY A 5 -33.25 3.59 5.49
CA GLY A 5 -32.86 2.55 6.44
C GLY A 5 -32.19 1.32 5.81
N HIS A 6 -32.19 1.22 4.49
CA HIS A 6 -31.50 0.16 3.73
C HIS A 6 -30.09 0.54 3.29
N THR A 7 -29.74 1.84 3.35
CA THR A 7 -28.43 2.34 2.92
C THR A 7 -27.32 1.71 3.77
N ARG A 8 -26.38 1.02 3.11
CA ARG A 8 -25.24 0.40 3.77
C ARG A 8 -24.15 1.42 4.06
N LEU A 9 -23.56 1.34 5.25
CA LEU A 9 -22.55 2.28 5.71
C LEU A 9 -21.15 1.68 5.65
N LEU A 10 -20.23 2.52 5.21
CA LEU A 10 -18.78 2.30 5.19
C LEU A 10 -18.07 3.52 5.77
N CYS A 11 -16.86 3.36 6.25
CA CYS A 11 -16.10 4.51 6.74
C CYS A 11 -14.58 4.32 6.66
N LEU A 12 -13.88 5.43 6.90
CA LEU A 12 -12.48 5.47 7.26
C LEU A 12 -12.38 5.79 8.75
N ILE A 13 -11.54 5.05 9.48
CA ILE A 13 -11.12 5.41 10.83
C ILE A 13 -9.60 5.56 10.92
N GLY A 14 -9.14 6.51 11.73
CA GLY A 14 -7.74 6.85 11.96
C GLY A 14 -7.60 8.31 12.39
N SER A 15 -6.37 8.82 12.57
CA SER A 15 -6.16 10.20 13.03
C SER A 15 -4.81 10.76 12.51
N PRO A 16 -4.81 11.94 11.85
CA PRO A 16 -5.97 12.73 11.40
C PRO A 16 -6.55 12.21 10.08
N VAL A 17 -7.85 12.39 9.84
CA VAL A 17 -8.54 11.92 8.62
C VAL A 17 -9.21 13.02 7.78
N ALA A 18 -9.21 14.26 8.27
CA ALA A 18 -9.91 15.38 7.61
C ALA A 18 -9.43 15.67 6.17
N HIS A 19 -8.21 15.31 5.84
CA HIS A 19 -7.60 15.50 4.52
C HIS A 19 -7.82 14.31 3.57
N SER A 20 -8.53 13.26 4.00
CA SER A 20 -8.69 12.04 3.20
C SER A 20 -9.62 12.26 2.02
N GLY A 21 -9.17 11.86 0.82
CA GLY A 21 -9.98 11.82 -0.40
C GLY A 21 -10.91 10.60 -0.49
N SER A 22 -10.81 9.64 0.44
CA SER A 22 -11.60 8.40 0.38
C SER A 22 -13.11 8.64 0.37
N PRO A 23 -13.71 9.54 1.19
CA PRO A 23 -15.13 9.79 1.14
C PRO A 23 -15.62 10.28 -0.23
N ALA A 24 -14.90 11.19 -0.86
CA ALA A 24 -15.26 11.69 -2.19
C ALA A 24 -15.19 10.58 -3.25
N MET A 25 -14.07 9.85 -3.29
CA MET A 25 -13.82 8.77 -4.22
C MET A 25 -14.88 7.66 -4.13
N TYR A 26 -15.18 7.17 -2.92
CA TYR A 26 -16.11 6.06 -2.74
C TYR A 26 -17.56 6.50 -2.98
N ASN A 27 -18.00 7.65 -2.46
CA ASN A 27 -19.37 8.10 -2.66
C ASN A 27 -19.67 8.41 -4.13
N TYR A 28 -18.72 8.99 -4.87
CA TYR A 28 -18.82 9.12 -6.33
C TYR A 28 -19.01 7.76 -7.00
N SER A 29 -18.21 6.78 -6.64
CA SER A 29 -18.25 5.43 -7.22
C SER A 29 -19.58 4.72 -6.94
N PHE A 30 -20.11 4.85 -5.71
CA PHE A 30 -21.43 4.31 -5.36
C PHE A 30 -22.54 4.94 -6.16
N GLU A 31 -22.53 6.26 -6.31
CA GLU A 31 -23.54 6.97 -7.09
C GLU A 31 -23.48 6.58 -8.55
N LYS A 32 -22.29 6.54 -9.15
CA LYS A 32 -22.04 6.15 -10.54
C LYS A 32 -22.55 4.74 -10.86
N LEU A 33 -22.38 3.80 -9.92
CA LEU A 33 -22.77 2.40 -10.07
C LEU A 33 -24.18 2.09 -9.55
N GLY A 34 -24.92 3.09 -9.05
CA GLY A 34 -26.26 2.90 -8.50
C GLY A 34 -26.28 2.06 -7.20
N LEU A 35 -25.18 2.06 -6.43
CA LEU A 35 -25.06 1.28 -5.20
C LEU A 35 -25.57 2.09 -4.00
N ASP A 36 -26.47 1.50 -3.20
CA ASP A 36 -27.01 2.14 -1.99
C ASP A 36 -26.05 2.02 -0.81
N TYR A 37 -24.94 2.76 -0.92
CA TYR A 37 -23.87 2.84 0.06
C TYR A 37 -23.53 4.31 0.39
N ARG A 38 -23.03 4.55 1.59
CA ARG A 38 -22.42 5.83 2.00
C ARG A 38 -21.13 5.61 2.74
N TYR A 39 -20.17 6.47 2.47
CA TYR A 39 -18.83 6.42 3.07
C TYR A 39 -18.52 7.73 3.79
N LEU A 40 -18.11 7.62 5.04
CA LEU A 40 -17.74 8.73 5.92
C LEU A 40 -16.33 8.56 6.47
N ALA A 41 -15.78 9.58 7.11
CA ALA A 41 -14.49 9.51 7.81
C ALA A 41 -14.67 9.94 9.26
N PHE A 42 -14.04 9.21 10.18
CA PHE A 42 -14.09 9.47 11.62
C PHE A 42 -12.68 9.57 12.17
N ASP A 43 -12.39 10.66 12.86
CA ASP A 43 -11.11 10.89 13.53
C ASP A 43 -11.07 10.06 14.82
N ILE A 44 -10.37 8.92 14.76
CA ILE A 44 -10.26 7.94 15.85
C ILE A 44 -8.79 7.73 16.17
N LYS A 45 -8.41 8.00 17.40
CA LYS A 45 -7.06 7.76 17.90
C LYS A 45 -6.81 6.27 18.14
N GLU A 46 -5.53 5.91 18.29
CA GLU A 46 -5.12 4.50 18.41
C GLU A 46 -5.77 3.80 19.60
N GLU A 47 -5.84 4.48 20.75
CA GLU A 47 -6.43 3.97 21.99
C GLU A 47 -7.93 3.65 21.89
N ASP A 48 -8.65 4.29 20.96
CA ASP A 48 -10.06 4.08 20.76
C ASP A 48 -10.39 3.19 19.56
N THR A 49 -9.38 2.74 18.79
CA THR A 49 -9.57 1.93 17.58
C THR A 49 -10.42 0.68 17.85
N LYS A 50 -10.14 -0.06 18.92
CA LYS A 50 -10.89 -1.27 19.28
C LYS A 50 -12.36 -0.97 19.54
N LYS A 51 -12.65 0.04 20.37
CA LYS A 51 -14.05 0.46 20.69
C LYS A 51 -14.79 0.92 19.42
N ALA A 52 -14.10 1.65 18.54
CA ALA A 52 -14.68 2.08 17.28
C ALA A 52 -15.08 0.88 16.40
N ILE A 53 -14.21 -0.12 16.26
CA ILE A 53 -14.50 -1.34 15.47
C ILE A 53 -15.67 -2.12 16.09
N GLU A 54 -15.72 -2.27 17.41
CA GLU A 54 -16.84 -2.89 18.12
C GLU A 54 -18.16 -2.14 17.86
N ALA A 55 -18.14 -0.81 17.90
CA ALA A 55 -19.31 0.03 17.60
C ALA A 55 -19.75 -0.12 16.14
N LEU A 56 -18.82 -0.11 15.18
CA LEU A 56 -19.12 -0.32 13.76
C LEU A 56 -19.75 -1.70 13.50
N LYS A 57 -19.25 -2.75 14.18
CA LYS A 57 -19.83 -4.10 14.11
C LYS A 57 -21.26 -4.10 14.66
N MET A 58 -21.49 -3.50 15.85
CA MET A 58 -22.81 -3.39 16.48
C MET A 58 -23.81 -2.61 15.62
N MET A 59 -23.38 -1.54 14.96
CA MET A 59 -24.21 -0.73 14.04
C MET A 59 -24.35 -1.35 12.65
N ASN A 60 -23.84 -2.57 12.45
CA ASN A 60 -23.90 -3.30 11.18
C ASN A 60 -23.33 -2.54 9.98
N PHE A 61 -22.21 -1.81 10.16
CA PHE A 61 -21.45 -1.28 9.03
C PHE A 61 -21.00 -2.41 8.13
N ARG A 62 -21.04 -2.22 6.82
CA ARG A 62 -20.53 -3.20 5.83
C ARG A 62 -19.02 -3.41 5.96
N GLY A 63 -18.31 -2.41 6.45
CA GLY A 63 -16.89 -2.45 6.70
C GLY A 63 -16.29 -1.08 6.93
N CYS A 64 -14.97 -1.04 7.07
CA CYS A 64 -14.23 0.22 7.21
C CYS A 64 -12.80 0.10 6.67
N ASN A 65 -12.27 1.21 6.17
CA ASN A 65 -10.83 1.35 5.99
C ASN A 65 -10.19 1.83 7.29
N ILE A 66 -8.96 1.41 7.50
CA ILE A 66 -8.12 1.80 8.63
C ILE A 66 -6.90 2.53 8.12
N THR A 67 -6.67 3.74 8.61
CA THR A 67 -5.40 4.44 8.39
C THR A 67 -4.58 4.53 9.69
N MET A 68 -3.45 5.21 9.63
CA MET A 68 -2.63 5.40 10.84
C MET A 68 -3.40 6.14 11.93
N PRO A 69 -3.13 5.84 13.21
CA PRO A 69 -2.16 4.84 13.68
C PRO A 69 -2.71 3.42 13.88
N GLY A 70 -4.00 3.17 13.68
CA GLY A 70 -4.75 2.01 14.13
C GLY A 70 -4.54 0.67 13.38
N LYS A 71 -3.76 0.61 12.29
CA LYS A 71 -3.66 -0.58 11.39
C LYS A 71 -3.27 -1.89 12.11
N THR A 72 -2.39 -1.84 13.09
CA THR A 72 -1.94 -3.03 13.85
C THR A 72 -2.98 -3.45 14.89
N VAL A 73 -3.53 -2.48 15.62
CA VAL A 73 -4.60 -2.73 16.62
C VAL A 73 -5.82 -3.34 15.94
N ALA A 74 -6.21 -2.79 14.79
CA ALA A 74 -7.37 -3.26 14.03
C ALA A 74 -7.24 -4.72 13.57
N ALA A 75 -6.03 -5.20 13.27
CA ALA A 75 -5.81 -6.60 12.91
C ALA A 75 -6.22 -7.56 14.04
N SER A 76 -5.97 -7.19 15.30
CA SER A 76 -6.36 -7.99 16.48
C SER A 76 -7.87 -7.97 16.79
N CYS A 77 -8.63 -7.10 16.11
CA CYS A 77 -10.09 -6.97 16.28
C CYS A 77 -10.88 -7.79 15.26
N CYS A 78 -10.21 -8.42 14.29
CA CYS A 78 -10.87 -9.20 13.24
C CYS A 78 -11.00 -10.67 13.65
N ASP A 79 -12.09 -11.30 13.21
CA ASP A 79 -12.34 -12.73 13.41
C ASP A 79 -11.44 -13.56 12.48
N GLU A 80 -11.13 -13.04 11.28
CA GLU A 80 -10.21 -13.63 10.32
C GLU A 80 -9.34 -12.57 9.64
N LEU A 81 -8.20 -13.01 9.15
CA LEU A 81 -7.28 -12.17 8.35
C LEU A 81 -6.97 -12.84 7.02
N SER A 82 -6.92 -12.07 5.95
CA SER A 82 -6.38 -12.54 4.68
C SER A 82 -4.91 -12.95 4.83
N LYS A 83 -4.40 -13.82 3.95
CA LYS A 83 -3.01 -14.30 4.01
C LYS A 83 -2.01 -13.15 4.05
N ALA A 84 -2.22 -12.14 3.21
CA ALA A 84 -1.36 -10.95 3.20
C ALA A 84 -1.41 -10.19 4.53
N ALA A 85 -2.60 -10.02 5.13
CA ALA A 85 -2.77 -9.36 6.42
C ALA A 85 -2.12 -10.15 7.57
N GLN A 86 -2.25 -11.48 7.59
CA GLN A 86 -1.58 -12.35 8.55
C GLN A 86 -0.06 -12.17 8.52
N LEU A 87 0.53 -12.23 7.33
CA LEU A 87 1.96 -12.08 7.14
C LEU A 87 2.45 -10.65 7.42
N THR A 88 1.68 -9.65 7.07
CA THR A 88 2.02 -8.24 7.34
C THR A 88 1.88 -7.90 8.83
N GLY A 89 0.92 -8.50 9.54
CA GLY A 89 0.59 -8.16 10.93
C GLY A 89 -0.17 -6.83 11.06
N ALA A 90 -0.76 -6.34 9.98
CA ALA A 90 -1.53 -5.10 9.92
C ALA A 90 -2.62 -5.19 8.85
N ILE A 91 -3.66 -4.38 9.00
CA ILE A 91 -4.74 -4.26 8.02
C ILE A 91 -5.02 -2.80 7.69
N ASN A 92 -5.61 -2.55 6.52
CA ASN A 92 -6.16 -1.24 6.15
C ASN A 92 -7.63 -1.33 5.73
N THR A 93 -8.22 -2.52 5.73
CA THR A 93 -9.59 -2.77 5.28
C THR A 93 -10.22 -3.85 6.13
N ILE A 94 -11.39 -3.61 6.68
CA ILE A 94 -12.24 -4.61 7.37
C ILE A 94 -13.52 -4.76 6.56
N VAL A 95 -13.87 -6.00 6.23
CA VAL A 95 -15.17 -6.35 5.65
C VAL A 95 -16.00 -7.07 6.72
N ASN A 96 -17.24 -6.61 6.92
CA ASN A 96 -18.19 -7.27 7.80
C ASN A 96 -19.05 -8.23 6.97
N GLU A 97 -18.82 -9.51 7.13
CA GLU A 97 -19.55 -10.60 6.49
C GLU A 97 -20.57 -11.16 7.49
N ASP A 98 -21.76 -10.52 7.55
CA ASP A 98 -22.86 -10.91 8.43
C ASP A 98 -22.46 -11.10 9.90
N GLY A 99 -21.69 -10.12 10.42
CA GLY A 99 -21.22 -10.11 11.81
C GLY A 99 -19.82 -10.71 12.00
N LYS A 100 -19.24 -11.35 10.99
CA LYS A 100 -17.85 -11.81 10.99
C LYS A 100 -16.95 -10.75 10.37
N LEU A 101 -15.96 -10.27 11.09
CA LEU A 101 -15.02 -9.26 10.62
C LEU A 101 -13.81 -9.94 9.94
N VAL A 102 -13.62 -9.67 8.66
CA VAL A 102 -12.48 -10.16 7.88
C VAL A 102 -11.53 -8.99 7.57
N GLY A 103 -10.28 -9.09 8.04
CA GLY A 103 -9.27 -8.07 7.86
C GLY A 103 -8.39 -8.30 6.63
N HIS A 104 -8.18 -7.25 5.85
CA HIS A 104 -7.36 -7.26 4.64
C HIS A 104 -6.31 -6.14 4.69
N ILE A 105 -5.23 -6.30 3.91
CA ILE A 105 -4.27 -5.26 3.60
C ILE A 105 -4.18 -5.08 2.08
N THR A 106 -4.70 -3.95 1.59
CA THR A 106 -4.79 -3.67 0.15
C THR A 106 -3.64 -2.79 -0.37
N ASP A 107 -2.76 -2.30 0.50
CA ASP A 107 -1.64 -1.44 0.13
C ASP A 107 -0.72 -2.14 -0.89
N GLY A 108 -0.34 -3.39 -0.63
CA GLY A 108 0.55 -4.14 -1.51
C GLY A 108 -0.11 -4.55 -2.83
N THR A 109 -1.36 -4.99 -2.80
CA THR A 109 -2.11 -5.31 -4.03
C THR A 109 -2.37 -4.08 -4.88
N GLY A 110 -2.61 -2.92 -4.25
CA GLY A 110 -2.71 -1.64 -4.93
C GLY A 110 -1.41 -1.24 -5.63
N TRP A 111 -0.25 -1.46 -4.99
CA TRP A 111 1.04 -1.23 -5.62
C TRP A 111 1.29 -2.18 -6.81
N ILE A 112 0.99 -3.47 -6.69
CA ILE A 112 1.09 -4.43 -7.80
C ILE A 112 0.22 -4.00 -8.97
N ARG A 113 -1.03 -3.60 -8.69
CA ARG A 113 -1.94 -3.14 -9.74
C ARG A 113 -1.41 -1.87 -10.42
N ASN A 114 -0.85 -0.93 -9.65
CA ASN A 114 -0.20 0.24 -10.21
C ASN A 114 0.97 -0.12 -11.14
N CYS A 115 1.78 -1.12 -10.77
CA CYS A 115 2.85 -1.63 -11.64
C CYS A 115 2.28 -2.21 -12.95
N LEU A 116 1.23 -3.02 -12.88
CA LEU A 116 0.56 -3.61 -14.05
C LEU A 116 -0.01 -2.54 -15.01
N GLU A 117 -0.66 -1.51 -14.49
CA GLU A 117 -1.21 -0.40 -15.29
C GLU A 117 -0.12 0.40 -16.00
N HIS A 118 1.09 0.41 -15.44
CA HIS A 118 2.28 0.96 -16.10
C HIS A 118 3.00 -0.09 -16.95
N GLY A 119 2.38 -1.26 -17.23
CA GLY A 119 2.94 -2.32 -18.08
C GLY A 119 4.17 -3.01 -17.47
N PHE A 120 4.20 -3.17 -16.16
CA PHE A 120 5.22 -3.93 -15.45
C PHE A 120 4.57 -5.04 -14.62
N ASP A 121 4.75 -6.28 -15.06
CA ASP A 121 4.36 -7.47 -14.30
C ASP A 121 5.50 -7.90 -13.38
N ILE A 122 5.22 -8.04 -12.09
CA ILE A 122 6.19 -8.46 -11.07
C ILE A 122 6.47 -9.96 -11.06
N HIS A 123 5.64 -10.77 -11.73
CA HIS A 123 5.75 -12.23 -11.71
C HIS A 123 7.09 -12.68 -12.30
N GLY A 124 7.81 -13.52 -11.56
CA GLY A 124 9.13 -14.02 -11.94
C GLY A 124 10.27 -13.00 -11.86
N LYS A 125 10.01 -11.77 -11.39
CA LYS A 125 10.95 -10.66 -11.38
C LYS A 125 11.79 -10.59 -10.12
N LYS A 126 12.96 -9.95 -10.23
CA LYS A 126 13.80 -9.53 -9.12
C LYS A 126 13.49 -8.09 -8.76
N LEU A 127 13.05 -7.88 -7.53
CA LEU A 127 12.68 -6.57 -7.00
C LEU A 127 13.69 -6.13 -5.92
N VAL A 128 14.04 -4.85 -5.93
CA VAL A 128 14.79 -4.18 -4.85
C VAL A 128 13.83 -3.21 -4.20
N ILE A 129 13.55 -3.37 -2.90
CA ILE A 129 12.55 -2.57 -2.19
C ILE A 129 13.22 -1.91 -0.97
N ALA A 130 13.31 -0.58 -0.98
CA ALA A 130 13.82 0.20 0.13
C ALA A 130 12.71 0.60 1.08
N GLY A 131 12.85 0.27 2.38
CA GLY A 131 11.93 0.63 3.45
C GLY A 131 11.19 -0.56 4.04
N THR A 132 11.14 -0.59 5.39
CA THR A 132 10.52 -1.64 6.23
C THR A 132 9.46 -1.06 7.17
N GLY A 133 8.81 0.03 6.73
CA GLY A 133 7.59 0.58 7.34
C GLY A 133 6.35 -0.20 6.92
N GLY A 134 5.17 0.15 7.44
CA GLY A 134 3.92 -0.57 7.16
C GLY A 134 3.63 -0.77 5.66
N ALA A 135 3.78 0.27 4.84
CA ALA A 135 3.58 0.16 3.39
C ALA A 135 4.67 -0.72 2.73
N GLY A 136 5.95 -0.54 3.11
CA GLY A 136 7.05 -1.35 2.59
C GLY A 136 6.86 -2.84 2.90
N THR A 137 6.51 -3.19 4.13
CA THR A 137 6.20 -4.57 4.53
C THR A 137 5.02 -5.14 3.73
N ALA A 138 3.95 -4.35 3.56
CA ALA A 138 2.78 -4.78 2.78
C ALA A 138 3.13 -5.06 1.30
N ILE A 139 3.96 -4.21 0.69
CA ILE A 139 4.44 -4.38 -0.69
C ILE A 139 5.33 -5.63 -0.80
N GLN A 140 6.27 -5.82 0.13
CA GLN A 140 7.18 -6.98 0.14
C GLN A 140 6.40 -8.30 0.23
N ILE A 141 5.46 -8.39 1.17
CA ILE A 141 4.61 -9.57 1.34
C ILE A 141 3.72 -9.78 0.11
N ALA A 142 3.06 -8.73 -0.39
CA ALA A 142 2.21 -8.85 -1.57
C ALA A 142 3.01 -9.24 -2.82
N ALA A 143 4.21 -8.69 -3.00
CA ALA A 143 5.08 -9.04 -4.12
C ALA A 143 5.52 -10.50 -4.06
N ALA A 144 5.87 -11.02 -2.89
CA ALA A 144 6.18 -12.44 -2.71
C ALA A 144 4.98 -13.33 -3.05
N LEU A 145 3.81 -13.03 -2.49
CA LEU A 145 2.56 -13.75 -2.78
C LEU A 145 2.13 -13.63 -4.25
N GLY A 146 2.47 -12.52 -4.90
CA GLY A 146 2.22 -12.23 -6.32
C GLY A 146 3.22 -12.87 -7.28
N GLY A 147 4.14 -13.71 -6.79
CA GLY A 147 5.05 -14.50 -7.62
C GLY A 147 6.35 -13.79 -8.01
N ALA A 148 6.79 -12.76 -7.28
CA ALA A 148 8.14 -12.23 -7.45
C ALA A 148 9.18 -13.33 -7.16
N LYS A 149 10.21 -13.45 -8.03
CA LYS A 149 11.24 -14.49 -7.89
C LYS A 149 12.22 -14.19 -6.76
N LYS A 150 12.61 -12.93 -6.63
CA LYS A 150 13.54 -12.47 -5.59
C LYS A 150 13.16 -11.07 -5.11
N ILE A 151 13.25 -10.86 -3.80
CA ILE A 151 13.09 -9.55 -3.16
C ILE A 151 14.32 -9.25 -2.32
N ALA A 152 15.08 -8.22 -2.71
CA ALA A 152 16.15 -7.64 -1.93
C ALA A 152 15.58 -6.43 -1.15
N ILE A 153 15.46 -6.57 0.16
CA ILE A 153 14.94 -5.53 1.05
C ILE A 153 16.11 -4.67 1.52
N PHE A 154 15.96 -3.35 1.44
CA PHE A 154 16.94 -2.40 1.95
C PHE A 154 16.35 -1.53 3.06
N ALA A 155 17.02 -1.50 4.21
CA ALA A 155 16.67 -0.65 5.35
C ALA A 155 17.95 -0.20 6.07
N ARG A 156 17.91 0.96 6.72
CA ARG A 156 19.07 1.41 7.52
C ARG A 156 19.24 0.48 8.72
N LYS A 157 20.39 -0.12 8.84
CA LYS A 157 20.72 -1.06 9.95
C LYS A 157 20.66 -0.36 11.32
N SER A 158 20.93 0.93 11.35
CA SER A 158 20.80 1.80 12.53
C SER A 158 19.35 2.06 12.96
N SER A 159 18.37 1.75 12.11
CA SER A 159 16.94 1.96 12.41
C SER A 159 16.36 0.82 13.22
N PRO A 160 15.53 1.09 14.25
CA PRO A 160 14.79 0.04 14.96
C PRO A 160 13.84 -0.75 14.04
N ARG A 161 13.52 -0.22 12.86
CA ARG A 161 12.69 -0.91 11.85
C ARG A 161 13.47 -1.91 11.00
N PHE A 162 14.78 -2.05 11.17
CA PHE A 162 15.55 -3.09 10.47
C PHE A 162 15.04 -4.48 10.84
N ALA A 163 14.75 -4.71 12.12
CA ALA A 163 14.18 -5.96 12.62
C ALA A 163 12.84 -6.33 11.94
N ASN A 164 12.03 -5.35 11.54
CA ASN A 164 10.80 -5.62 10.76
C ASN A 164 11.14 -6.24 9.40
N GLY A 165 12.22 -5.81 8.78
CA GLY A 165 12.70 -6.38 7.53
C GLY A 165 13.22 -7.81 7.69
N GLU A 166 13.97 -8.08 8.76
CA GLU A 166 14.43 -9.44 9.09
C GLU A 166 13.24 -10.38 9.31
N GLU A 167 12.23 -9.92 10.05
CA GLU A 167 11.00 -10.69 10.28
C GLU A 167 10.20 -10.88 8.97
N THR A 168 10.17 -9.89 8.08
CA THR A 168 9.53 -10.02 6.77
C THR A 168 10.25 -11.07 5.91
N VAL A 169 11.57 -11.06 5.88
CA VAL A 169 12.39 -12.08 5.19
C VAL A 169 12.09 -13.47 5.75
N ARG A 170 12.05 -13.62 7.08
CA ARG A 170 11.72 -14.90 7.73
C ARG A 170 10.34 -15.41 7.29
N LYS A 171 9.33 -14.55 7.34
CA LYS A 171 7.94 -14.88 6.93
C LYS A 171 7.84 -15.26 5.45
N ILE A 172 8.53 -14.52 4.56
CA ILE A 172 8.52 -14.85 3.13
C ILE A 172 9.14 -16.24 2.92
N ARG A 173 10.32 -16.51 3.50
CA ARG A 173 10.99 -17.81 3.38
C ARG A 173 10.15 -18.97 3.90
N GLU A 174 9.41 -18.76 4.99
CA GLU A 174 8.57 -19.78 5.62
C GLU A 174 7.27 -20.04 4.84
N HIS A 175 6.63 -18.98 4.32
CA HIS A 175 5.28 -19.08 3.78
C HIS A 175 5.18 -18.94 2.25
N VAL A 176 6.25 -18.51 1.59
CA VAL A 176 6.37 -18.33 0.13
C VAL A 176 7.77 -18.80 -0.31
N PRO A 177 8.11 -20.09 -0.16
CA PRO A 177 9.47 -20.60 -0.40
C PRO A 177 9.95 -20.44 -1.85
N GLU A 178 9.04 -20.21 -2.79
CA GLU A 178 9.36 -19.91 -4.19
C GLU A 178 10.01 -18.53 -4.37
N CYS A 179 9.78 -17.61 -3.43
CA CYS A 179 10.35 -16.26 -3.45
C CYS A 179 11.59 -16.18 -2.58
N GLN A 180 12.74 -15.89 -3.18
CA GLN A 180 13.97 -15.61 -2.44
C GLN A 180 13.88 -14.22 -1.79
N ALA A 181 14.09 -14.12 -0.48
CA ALA A 181 14.11 -12.85 0.24
C ALA A 181 15.38 -12.67 1.06
N GLU A 182 15.96 -11.47 0.96
CA GLU A 182 17.17 -11.09 1.72
C GLU A 182 17.03 -9.63 2.17
N ILE A 183 17.69 -9.28 3.29
CA ILE A 183 17.76 -7.89 3.76
C ILE A 183 19.19 -7.41 3.80
N PHE A 184 19.38 -6.15 3.42
CA PHE A 184 20.67 -5.45 3.33
C PHE A 184 20.58 -4.09 4.04
N ASP A 185 21.75 -3.57 4.41
CA ASP A 185 21.84 -2.20 4.91
C ASP A 185 21.72 -1.22 3.76
N LEU A 186 20.78 -0.25 3.89
CA LEU A 186 20.59 0.81 2.89
C LEU A 186 21.79 1.76 2.79
N GLU A 187 22.63 1.83 3.84
CA GLU A 187 23.84 2.65 3.89
C GLU A 187 25.02 1.94 3.21
N ASP A 188 24.91 0.65 2.89
CA ASP A 188 25.89 -0.11 2.09
C ASP A 188 25.65 0.09 0.58
N ALA A 189 26.27 1.14 0.02
CA ALA A 189 26.14 1.51 -1.39
C ALA A 189 26.66 0.41 -2.35
N GLU A 190 27.63 -0.40 -1.94
CA GLU A 190 28.15 -1.50 -2.77
C GLU A 190 27.14 -2.62 -2.91
N SER A 191 26.51 -3.03 -1.79
CA SER A 191 25.43 -4.00 -1.80
C SER A 191 24.22 -3.49 -2.61
N LEU A 192 23.85 -2.20 -2.46
CA LEU A 192 22.78 -1.61 -3.25
C LEU A 192 23.09 -1.65 -4.74
N ARG A 193 24.27 -1.23 -5.16
CA ARG A 193 24.72 -1.29 -6.57
C ARG A 193 24.69 -2.72 -7.11
N ARG A 194 25.19 -3.67 -6.35
CA ARG A 194 25.20 -5.10 -6.74
C ARG A 194 23.78 -5.63 -6.96
N GLU A 195 22.86 -5.35 -6.03
CA GLU A 195 21.48 -5.84 -6.14
C GLU A 195 20.72 -5.15 -7.28
N LEU A 196 20.96 -3.85 -7.54
CA LEU A 196 20.36 -3.11 -8.64
C LEU A 196 20.86 -3.57 -10.01
N THR A 197 22.10 -4.04 -10.14
CA THR A 197 22.70 -4.47 -11.42
C THR A 197 21.84 -5.51 -12.14
N ASN A 198 21.20 -6.41 -11.41
CA ASN A 198 20.38 -7.50 -11.96
C ASN A 198 18.91 -7.40 -11.54
N ALA A 199 18.46 -6.25 -11.06
CA ALA A 199 17.07 -6.02 -10.70
C ALA A 199 16.22 -5.65 -11.91
N ASP A 200 14.95 -6.02 -11.89
CA ASP A 200 13.96 -5.59 -12.87
C ASP A 200 13.25 -4.30 -12.42
N LEU A 201 13.08 -4.12 -11.09
CA LEU A 201 12.44 -2.94 -10.52
C LEU A 201 13.07 -2.57 -9.17
N PHE A 202 13.25 -1.25 -8.97
CA PHE A 202 13.51 -0.63 -7.67
C PHE A 202 12.25 0.08 -7.16
N CYS A 203 11.89 -0.13 -5.88
CA CYS A 203 10.78 0.55 -5.23
C CYS A 203 11.25 1.32 -4.00
N ASN A 204 11.04 2.64 -3.99
CA ASN A 204 11.15 3.44 -2.78
C ASN A 204 9.88 3.33 -1.94
N ALA A 205 9.95 2.62 -0.82
CA ALA A 205 8.90 2.54 0.19
C ALA A 205 9.31 3.21 1.52
N THR A 206 10.24 4.18 1.44
CA THR A 206 10.67 5.03 2.55
C THR A 206 9.91 6.36 2.55
N LYS A 207 10.27 7.25 3.47
CA LYS A 207 9.80 8.63 3.50
C LYS A 207 10.70 9.61 2.72
N VAL A 208 11.82 9.14 2.17
CA VAL A 208 12.72 9.97 1.37
C VAL A 208 11.99 10.40 0.10
N GLY A 209 12.05 11.67 -0.23
CA GLY A 209 11.31 12.25 -1.34
C GLY A 209 10.01 12.97 -0.93
N MET A 210 9.56 12.85 0.34
CA MET A 210 8.47 13.67 0.88
C MET A 210 9.01 14.69 1.91
N LYS A 211 8.31 15.80 2.08
CA LYS A 211 8.73 16.85 3.06
C LYS A 211 8.97 16.28 4.46
N PRO A 212 10.02 16.67 5.15
CA PRO A 212 11.02 17.70 4.77
C PRO A 212 12.22 17.18 3.97
N MET A 213 12.18 15.98 3.38
CA MET A 213 13.26 15.33 2.61
C MET A 213 12.94 15.28 1.11
N ASP A 214 12.17 16.22 0.60
CA ASP A 214 11.69 16.28 -0.78
C ASP A 214 12.79 16.62 -1.80
N ASP A 215 13.92 17.14 -1.32
CA ASP A 215 15.16 17.39 -2.07
C ASP A 215 16.14 16.20 -2.09
N GLN A 216 15.77 15.07 -1.45
CA GLN A 216 16.64 13.90 -1.31
C GLN A 216 16.16 12.74 -2.20
N SER A 217 17.13 11.91 -2.63
CA SER A 217 16.91 10.64 -3.31
C SER A 217 17.41 9.51 -2.42
N VAL A 218 16.72 8.37 -2.45
CA VAL A 218 17.14 7.16 -1.74
C VAL A 218 18.28 6.44 -2.47
N ILE A 219 18.46 6.73 -3.75
CA ILE A 219 19.61 6.25 -4.55
C ILE A 219 20.73 7.29 -4.41
N PRO A 220 21.88 6.91 -3.85
CA PRO A 220 22.95 7.86 -3.58
C PRO A 220 23.77 8.28 -4.81
N ASP A 221 23.72 7.48 -5.88
CA ASP A 221 24.51 7.69 -7.09
C ASP A 221 23.69 7.35 -8.33
N VAL A 222 23.41 8.33 -9.17
CA VAL A 222 22.64 8.20 -10.42
C VAL A 222 23.23 7.17 -11.37
N SER A 223 24.55 6.90 -11.29
CA SER A 223 25.20 5.84 -12.09
C SER A 223 24.69 4.43 -11.77
N MET A 224 23.92 4.24 -10.70
CA MET A 224 23.22 2.99 -10.39
C MET A 224 21.92 2.82 -11.20
N MET A 225 21.45 3.88 -11.84
CA MET A 225 20.26 3.86 -12.68
C MET A 225 20.63 3.44 -14.10
N ARG A 226 19.88 2.50 -14.66
CA ARG A 226 20.06 2.01 -16.03
C ARG A 226 18.71 1.93 -16.75
N PRO A 227 18.62 2.18 -18.07
CA PRO A 227 17.34 2.29 -18.79
C PRO A 227 16.43 1.07 -18.67
N GLU A 228 16.97 -0.13 -18.43
CA GLU A 228 16.20 -1.36 -18.27
C GLU A 228 15.57 -1.52 -16.88
N LEU A 229 16.05 -0.75 -15.88
CA LEU A 229 15.54 -0.79 -14.52
C LEU A 229 14.32 0.11 -14.40
N VAL A 230 13.22 -0.44 -13.89
CA VAL A 230 12.01 0.33 -13.59
C VAL A 230 12.13 0.93 -12.18
N PHE A 231 11.80 2.21 -12.02
CA PHE A 231 11.77 2.88 -10.72
C PHE A 231 10.33 3.14 -10.29
N SER A 232 9.95 2.64 -9.14
CA SER A 232 8.68 2.92 -8.47
C SER A 232 8.92 3.72 -7.19
N ASP A 233 8.07 4.68 -6.92
CA ASP A 233 8.07 5.41 -5.66
C ASP A 233 6.66 5.41 -5.08
N ILE A 234 6.50 5.09 -3.78
CA ILE A 234 5.19 5.18 -3.12
C ILE A 234 4.89 6.58 -2.58
N VAL A 235 5.85 7.46 -2.57
CA VAL A 235 5.62 8.88 -2.27
C VAL A 235 4.77 9.48 -3.39
N TYR A 236 3.66 10.12 -3.02
CA TYR A 236 2.72 10.76 -3.94
C TYR A 236 2.59 12.28 -3.74
N ASN A 237 3.24 12.81 -2.73
CA ASN A 237 3.36 14.25 -2.49
C ASN A 237 4.80 14.59 -2.06
N PRO A 238 5.59 15.23 -2.95
CA PRO A 238 5.23 15.74 -4.28
C PRO A 238 4.84 14.64 -5.27
N ARG A 239 4.15 15.00 -6.36
CA ARG A 239 3.75 14.07 -7.43
C ARG A 239 4.95 13.44 -8.13
N GLU A 240 6.00 14.22 -8.34
CA GLU A 240 7.28 13.76 -8.87
C GLU A 240 8.37 13.99 -7.82
N THR A 241 8.89 12.90 -7.29
CA THR A 241 10.01 12.93 -6.35
C THR A 241 11.34 13.12 -7.07
N LYS A 242 12.38 13.55 -6.35
CA LYS A 242 13.73 13.62 -6.90
C LYS A 242 14.19 12.29 -7.49
N LEU A 243 13.90 11.17 -6.83
CA LEU A 243 14.19 9.83 -7.33
C LEU A 243 13.58 9.60 -8.73
N LEU A 244 12.30 9.88 -8.91
CA LEU A 244 11.62 9.65 -10.19
C LEU A 244 12.12 10.59 -11.29
N LYS A 245 12.47 11.83 -10.92
CA LYS A 245 13.09 12.78 -11.86
C LYS A 245 14.45 12.29 -12.34
N GLU A 246 15.33 11.93 -11.42
CA GLU A 246 16.66 11.39 -11.74
C GLU A 246 16.57 10.11 -12.59
N ALA A 247 15.63 9.21 -12.27
CA ALA A 247 15.39 8.00 -13.05
C ALA A 247 14.92 8.29 -14.48
N LYS A 248 14.01 9.26 -14.67
CA LYS A 248 13.59 9.70 -16.01
C LYS A 248 14.75 10.29 -16.82
N GLU A 249 15.56 11.14 -16.19
CA GLU A 249 16.74 11.73 -16.82
C GLU A 249 17.78 10.66 -17.24
N ALA A 250 17.87 9.57 -16.47
CA ALA A 250 18.69 8.40 -16.81
C ALA A 250 18.05 7.46 -17.87
N GLY A 251 16.87 7.80 -18.40
CA GLY A 251 16.15 7.01 -19.40
C GLY A 251 15.37 5.83 -18.86
N CYS A 252 15.16 5.75 -17.53
CA CYS A 252 14.42 4.67 -16.89
C CYS A 252 12.90 4.88 -17.01
N LYS A 253 12.16 3.78 -17.03
CA LYS A 253 10.72 3.79 -16.83
C LYS A 253 10.41 4.09 -15.37
N VAL A 254 9.40 4.93 -15.11
CA VAL A 254 9.00 5.30 -13.74
C VAL A 254 7.53 5.00 -13.46
N ILE A 255 7.24 4.67 -12.20
CA ILE A 255 5.89 4.36 -11.70
C ILE A 255 5.64 5.24 -10.47
N PRO A 256 4.81 6.29 -10.58
CA PRO A 256 4.54 7.22 -9.49
C PRO A 256 3.59 6.64 -8.42
N GLY A 257 3.71 7.14 -7.19
CA GLY A 257 3.01 6.60 -6.02
C GLY A 257 1.50 6.84 -5.99
N ILE A 258 1.03 7.85 -6.72
CA ILE A 258 -0.39 8.21 -6.69
C ILE A 258 -1.30 7.06 -7.16
N GLY A 259 -0.85 6.24 -8.10
CA GLY A 259 -1.60 5.10 -8.56
C GLY A 259 -1.77 4.04 -7.47
N MET A 260 -0.77 3.83 -6.61
CA MET A 260 -0.94 2.92 -5.47
C MET A 260 -2.07 3.38 -4.54
N LEU A 261 -2.18 4.68 -4.25
CA LEU A 261 -3.25 5.23 -3.42
C LEU A 261 -4.63 4.97 -4.03
N LEU A 262 -4.77 5.12 -5.35
CA LEU A 262 -6.00 4.85 -6.08
C LEU A 262 -6.34 3.35 -6.07
N TRP A 263 -5.39 2.50 -6.45
CA TRP A 263 -5.65 1.07 -6.63
C TRP A 263 -5.87 0.31 -5.31
N GLN A 264 -5.24 0.74 -4.18
CA GLN A 264 -5.57 0.17 -2.88
C GLN A 264 -7.02 0.45 -2.48
N GLY A 265 -7.53 1.64 -2.83
CA GLY A 265 -8.92 1.99 -2.63
C GLY A 265 -9.87 1.20 -3.54
N ALA A 266 -9.50 1.01 -4.81
CA ALA A 266 -10.27 0.19 -5.75
C ALA A 266 -10.38 -1.27 -5.29
N GLU A 267 -9.31 -1.85 -4.76
CA GLU A 267 -9.35 -3.21 -4.20
C GLU A 267 -10.25 -3.28 -2.96
N ALA A 268 -10.19 -2.30 -2.06
CA ALA A 268 -11.10 -2.25 -0.92
C ALA A 268 -12.56 -2.09 -1.37
N PHE A 269 -12.83 -1.27 -2.39
CA PHE A 269 -14.16 -1.12 -2.98
C PHE A 269 -14.70 -2.47 -3.48
N ARG A 270 -13.87 -3.23 -4.21
CA ARG A 270 -14.23 -4.57 -4.70
C ARG A 270 -14.55 -5.54 -3.55
N LEU A 271 -13.77 -5.50 -2.46
CA LEU A 271 -14.02 -6.30 -1.27
C LEU A 271 -15.35 -5.96 -0.59
N TYR A 272 -15.74 -4.68 -0.55
CA TYR A 272 -16.99 -4.24 0.06
C TYR A 272 -18.21 -4.58 -0.77
N THR A 273 -18.13 -4.40 -2.09
CA THR A 273 -19.30 -4.37 -2.99
C THR A 273 -19.39 -5.57 -3.91
N GLY A 274 -18.29 -6.28 -4.15
CA GLY A 274 -18.16 -7.30 -5.19
C GLY A 274 -18.09 -6.72 -6.61
N GLN A 275 -18.00 -5.39 -6.77
CA GLN A 275 -17.95 -4.71 -8.07
C GLN A 275 -16.63 -3.97 -8.25
N GLU A 276 -16.23 -3.76 -9.50
CA GLU A 276 -15.07 -2.94 -9.84
C GLU A 276 -15.40 -1.45 -9.69
N MET A 277 -14.49 -0.70 -9.10
CA MET A 277 -14.59 0.76 -9.01
C MET A 277 -14.40 1.39 -10.39
N PRO A 278 -15.12 2.48 -10.74
CA PRO A 278 -14.90 3.19 -12.02
C PRO A 278 -13.60 4.02 -11.99
N VAL A 279 -12.46 3.31 -11.95
CA VAL A 279 -11.13 3.86 -11.65
C VAL A 279 -10.72 4.99 -12.57
N ARG A 280 -11.04 4.92 -13.88
CA ARG A 280 -10.66 5.97 -14.85
C ARG A 280 -11.33 7.30 -14.51
N GLU A 281 -12.65 7.29 -14.29
CA GLU A 281 -13.40 8.51 -13.96
C GLU A 281 -12.99 9.04 -12.57
N VAL A 282 -12.76 8.16 -11.60
CA VAL A 282 -12.24 8.53 -10.29
C VAL A 282 -10.86 9.18 -10.40
N GLN A 283 -9.98 8.63 -11.24
CA GLN A 283 -8.67 9.19 -11.49
C GLN A 283 -8.73 10.58 -12.12
N GLU A 284 -9.56 10.74 -13.14
CA GLU A 284 -9.76 12.03 -13.80
C GLU A 284 -10.33 13.08 -12.87
N GLN A 285 -11.23 12.72 -11.96
CA GLN A 285 -11.94 13.67 -11.11
C GLN A 285 -11.19 14.03 -9.83
N TYR A 286 -10.46 13.08 -9.21
CA TYR A 286 -9.88 13.25 -7.87
C TYR A 286 -8.36 13.10 -7.82
N PHE A 287 -7.72 12.57 -8.88
CA PHE A 287 -6.29 12.27 -8.92
C PHE A 287 -5.57 12.89 -10.12
N SER A 288 -6.28 13.58 -11.04
CA SER A 288 -5.68 14.45 -12.05
C SER A 288 -5.02 15.67 -11.39
N GLU A 289 -4.06 16.28 -12.09
CA GLU A 289 -3.30 17.45 -11.63
C GLU A 289 -4.18 18.67 -11.31
#